data_a66db04aaad8fa6290f4dca34bacf53d
#
_entry.id   a66db04aaad8fa6290f4dca34bacf53d
#
_cell.length_a   1.000
_cell.length_b   1.000
_cell.length_c   1.000
_cell.angle_alpha   90.00
_cell.angle_beta   90.00
_cell.angle_gamma   90.00
#
_symmetry.space_group_name_H-M   'P 1'
#
loop_
_entity.id
_entity.type
_entity.pdbx_description
1 polymer ?
#
loop_
_entity_poly.entity_id
_entity_poly.type
_entity_poly.pdbx_seq_one_letter_code
_entity_poly.pdbx_strand_id
1 'polypeptide(L)'
;MSRLPIAFAAALACGPLAARAEVKSAAPDSFLIEQRYEIPAPAAKVWEELLHPERWWPSDHTWSGDRANLRLSAEAGACFCERWVGGSAEHGRVVMAIPGSLLRMNATLGPLQEMAVNGVITVTLAEKDGRTELVVTHRVSGDASHQLDKIAPVVDQVNAQQFGGLAAEAAKP
;
A
#
# COMPACT_ATOMS: atom_id res chain seq x y z
N MET A 1 49.83 35.08 -5.91
CA MET A 1 49.01 34.21 -6.78
C MET A 1 48.16 33.32 -5.88
N SER A 2 46.95 33.78 -5.58
CA SER A 2 46.03 33.10 -4.65
C SER A 2 45.07 32.22 -5.46
N ARG A 3 45.05 30.90 -5.21
CA ARG A 3 44.14 29.95 -5.85
C ARG A 3 42.92 29.75 -4.93
N LEU A 4 41.74 30.21 -5.36
CA LEU A 4 40.49 29.89 -4.72
C LEU A 4 40.12 28.41 -4.99
N PRO A 5 39.62 27.66 -3.99
CA PRO A 5 39.08 26.33 -4.21
C PRO A 5 37.65 26.43 -4.77
N ILE A 6 37.38 25.74 -5.87
CA ILE A 6 36.05 25.57 -6.45
C ILE A 6 35.35 24.47 -5.64
N ALA A 7 34.34 24.85 -4.87
CA ALA A 7 33.47 23.90 -4.19
C ALA A 7 32.46 23.29 -5.20
N PHE A 8 32.56 22.00 -5.47
CA PHE A 8 31.56 21.23 -6.22
C PHE A 8 30.36 20.98 -5.30
N ALA A 9 29.26 21.65 -5.55
CA ALA A 9 27.98 21.32 -4.95
C ALA A 9 27.41 20.09 -5.68
N ALA A 10 27.37 18.93 -5.01
CA ALA A 10 26.67 17.75 -5.49
C ALA A 10 25.17 17.99 -5.39
N ALA A 11 24.50 18.25 -6.51
CA ALA A 11 23.05 18.27 -6.59
C ALA A 11 22.54 16.83 -6.43
N LEU A 12 21.85 16.53 -5.32
CA LEU A 12 21.04 15.31 -5.20
C LEU A 12 19.92 15.38 -6.23
N ALA A 13 20.06 14.62 -7.31
CA ALA A 13 18.97 14.40 -8.25
C ALA A 13 17.90 13.52 -7.57
N CYS A 14 16.81 14.13 -7.13
CA CYS A 14 15.60 13.42 -6.74
C CYS A 14 14.98 12.85 -8.03
N GLY A 15 15.36 11.62 -8.39
CA GLY A 15 14.77 10.91 -9.52
C GLY A 15 13.30 10.55 -9.21
N PRO A 16 12.45 10.40 -10.23
CA PRO A 16 11.05 10.00 -10.02
C PRO A 16 11.00 8.64 -9.30
N LEU A 17 10.06 8.52 -8.34
CA LEU A 17 9.73 7.23 -7.72
C LEU A 17 9.36 6.24 -8.83
N ALA A 18 10.18 5.20 -9.02
CA ALA A 18 9.85 4.14 -9.95
C ALA A 18 8.73 3.31 -9.34
N ALA A 19 7.50 3.52 -9.83
CA ALA A 19 6.34 2.72 -9.48
C ALA A 19 6.04 1.75 -10.62
N ARG A 20 5.83 0.48 -10.30
CA ARG A 20 5.40 -0.55 -11.25
C ARG A 20 4.20 -1.27 -10.68
N ALA A 21 3.06 -1.10 -11.34
CA ALA A 21 1.82 -1.80 -11.04
C ALA A 21 1.57 -2.86 -12.12
N GLU A 22 1.16 -4.06 -11.75
CA GLU A 22 0.98 -5.14 -12.71
C GLU A 22 -0.03 -6.19 -12.22
N VAL A 23 -1.03 -6.50 -13.06
CA VAL A 23 -1.83 -7.72 -12.90
C VAL A 23 -0.98 -8.92 -13.30
N LYS A 24 -0.50 -9.68 -12.32
CA LYS A 24 0.38 -10.85 -12.53
C LYS A 24 -0.37 -12.05 -13.10
N SER A 25 -1.62 -12.23 -12.69
CA SER A 25 -2.52 -13.24 -13.20
C SER A 25 -3.97 -12.84 -12.96
N ALA A 26 -4.86 -13.24 -13.87
CA ALA A 26 -6.30 -13.07 -13.73
C ALA A 26 -7.04 -14.22 -14.40
N ALA A 27 -8.07 -14.72 -13.73
CA ALA A 27 -9.02 -15.72 -14.17
C ALA A 27 -10.41 -15.35 -13.66
N PRO A 28 -11.51 -15.93 -14.18
CA PRO A 28 -12.86 -15.59 -13.71
C PRO A 28 -13.07 -15.75 -12.20
N ASP A 29 -12.32 -16.65 -11.57
CA ASP A 29 -12.39 -17.02 -10.13
C ASP A 29 -11.25 -16.43 -9.28
N SER A 30 -10.26 -15.74 -9.87
CA SER A 30 -9.11 -15.24 -9.11
C SER A 30 -8.30 -14.18 -9.84
N PHE A 31 -7.54 -13.38 -9.06
CA PHE A 31 -6.45 -12.57 -9.59
C PHE A 31 -5.31 -12.41 -8.58
N LEU A 32 -4.15 -12.04 -9.09
CA LEU A 32 -3.00 -11.57 -8.33
C LEU A 32 -2.50 -10.26 -8.95
N ILE A 33 -2.46 -9.22 -8.13
CA ILE A 33 -1.89 -7.91 -8.44
C ILE A 33 -0.59 -7.75 -7.65
N GLU A 34 0.40 -7.10 -8.25
CA GLU A 34 1.65 -6.73 -7.58
C GLU A 34 1.99 -5.27 -7.90
N GLN A 35 2.34 -4.53 -6.85
CA GLN A 35 2.77 -3.15 -6.92
C GLN A 35 4.17 -3.05 -6.32
N ARG A 36 5.10 -2.35 -6.99
CA ARG A 36 6.47 -2.14 -6.51
C ARG A 36 6.81 -0.66 -6.49
N TYR A 37 7.45 -0.21 -5.41
CA TYR A 37 7.89 1.16 -5.23
C TYR A 37 9.29 1.20 -4.66
N GLU A 38 10.16 2.03 -5.22
CA GLU A 38 11.48 2.34 -4.69
C GLU A 38 11.40 3.65 -3.90
N ILE A 39 11.44 3.56 -2.58
CA ILE A 39 11.24 4.70 -1.68
C ILE A 39 12.59 5.17 -1.14
N PRO A 40 12.98 6.46 -1.27
CA PRO A 40 14.23 7.01 -0.75
C PRO A 40 14.15 7.27 0.76
N ALA A 41 13.82 6.23 1.52
CA ALA A 41 13.68 6.25 2.98
C ALA A 41 14.03 4.88 3.57
N PRO A 42 14.49 4.82 4.84
CA PRO A 42 14.73 3.57 5.55
C PRO A 42 13.42 2.79 5.78
N ALA A 43 13.49 1.47 5.87
CA ALA A 43 12.33 0.60 6.08
C ALA A 43 11.56 0.92 7.38
N ALA A 44 12.25 1.38 8.41
CA ALA A 44 11.62 1.79 9.66
C ALA A 44 10.65 2.97 9.46
N LYS A 45 11.02 3.98 8.63
CA LYS A 45 10.15 5.11 8.31
C LYS A 45 8.96 4.67 7.45
N VAL A 46 9.19 3.83 6.43
CA VAL A 46 8.12 3.29 5.59
C VAL A 46 7.14 2.47 6.41
N TRP A 47 7.64 1.69 7.36
CA TRP A 47 6.81 0.91 8.29
C TRP A 47 5.96 1.80 9.21
N GLU A 48 6.54 2.86 9.75
CA GLU A 48 5.80 3.82 10.57
C GLU A 48 4.66 4.45 9.76
N GLU A 49 4.95 4.96 8.55
CA GLU A 49 3.91 5.55 7.70
C GLU A 49 2.85 4.53 7.28
N LEU A 50 3.21 3.27 7.01
CA LEU A 50 2.24 2.20 6.70
C LEU A 50 1.15 2.08 7.77
N LEU A 51 1.51 2.25 9.05
CA LEU A 51 0.58 2.13 10.19
C LEU A 51 -0.29 3.38 10.41
N HIS A 52 -0.08 4.43 9.63
CA HIS A 52 -0.82 5.69 9.68
C HIS A 52 -1.62 5.94 8.39
N PRO A 53 -2.61 5.08 8.03
CA PRO A 53 -3.35 5.20 6.78
C PRO A 53 -4.08 6.55 6.65
N GLU A 54 -4.39 7.20 7.75
CA GLU A 54 -4.98 8.55 7.77
C GLU A 54 -4.08 9.63 7.13
N ARG A 55 -2.80 9.35 6.90
CA ARG A 55 -1.85 10.30 6.29
C ARG A 55 -1.78 10.17 4.76
N TRP A 56 -1.97 8.94 4.24
CA TRP A 56 -1.66 8.63 2.85
C TRP A 56 -2.80 7.98 2.05
N TRP A 57 -3.82 7.40 2.70
CA TRP A 57 -4.94 6.81 1.99
C TRP A 57 -5.80 7.88 1.32
N PRO A 58 -6.26 7.69 0.04
CA PRO A 58 -7.17 8.64 -0.60
C PRO A 58 -8.53 8.66 0.11
N SER A 59 -9.06 9.85 0.44
CA SER A 59 -10.34 9.99 1.14
C SER A 59 -11.53 9.50 0.33
N ASP A 60 -11.47 9.60 -1.00
CA ASP A 60 -12.49 9.08 -1.93
C ASP A 60 -12.52 7.54 -2.01
N HIS A 61 -11.53 6.86 -1.42
CA HIS A 61 -11.49 5.40 -1.24
C HIS A 61 -11.83 4.99 0.21
N THR A 62 -12.59 5.80 0.92
CA THR A 62 -13.13 5.49 2.26
C THR A 62 -14.66 5.46 2.22
N TRP A 63 -15.29 4.75 3.14
CA TRP A 63 -16.75 4.70 3.26
C TRP A 63 -17.33 5.97 3.89
N SER A 64 -16.57 6.61 4.79
CA SER A 64 -16.96 7.86 5.46
C SER A 64 -16.66 9.13 4.63
N GLY A 65 -15.89 9.02 3.54
CA GLY A 65 -15.37 10.15 2.79
C GLY A 65 -14.20 10.88 3.47
N ASP A 66 -13.70 10.38 4.60
CA ASP A 66 -12.62 11.02 5.37
C ASP A 66 -11.60 9.99 5.88
N ARG A 67 -10.40 10.02 5.32
CA ARG A 67 -9.27 9.16 5.72
C ARG A 67 -8.85 9.35 7.19
N ALA A 68 -9.17 10.48 7.82
CA ALA A 68 -8.90 10.69 9.25
C ALA A 68 -9.59 9.67 10.15
N ASN A 69 -10.59 8.94 9.64
CA ASN A 69 -11.31 7.89 10.35
C ASN A 69 -10.62 6.50 10.27
N LEU A 70 -9.57 6.36 9.45
CA LEU A 70 -8.84 5.09 9.27
C LEU A 70 -7.88 4.85 10.44
N ARG A 71 -7.74 3.58 10.81
CA ARG A 71 -6.76 3.10 11.81
C ARG A 71 -6.23 1.72 11.41
N LEU A 72 -4.94 1.51 11.65
CA LEU A 72 -4.26 0.23 11.44
C LEU A 72 -3.28 -0.02 12.58
N SER A 73 -3.24 -1.26 13.09
CA SER A 73 -2.25 -1.72 14.07
C SER A 73 -1.54 -2.96 13.55
N ALA A 74 -0.24 -3.08 13.83
CA ALA A 74 0.60 -4.19 13.37
C ALA A 74 0.59 -5.38 14.34
N GLU A 75 -0.58 -5.78 14.80
CA GLU A 75 -0.77 -6.94 15.69
C GLU A 75 -1.68 -7.97 15.03
N ALA A 76 -1.35 -9.25 15.12
CA ALA A 76 -2.23 -10.31 14.62
C ALA A 76 -3.60 -10.24 15.31
N GLY A 77 -4.68 -10.26 14.51
CA GLY A 77 -6.05 -10.04 14.97
C GLY A 77 -6.48 -8.57 14.97
N ALA A 78 -5.57 -7.61 14.81
CA ALA A 78 -5.90 -6.21 14.71
C ALA A 78 -6.67 -5.89 13.41
N CYS A 79 -7.46 -4.83 13.47
CA CYS A 79 -8.30 -4.36 12.37
C CYS A 79 -7.63 -3.22 11.61
N PHE A 80 -7.61 -3.30 10.29
CA PHE A 80 -7.57 -2.13 9.42
C PHE A 80 -9.00 -1.63 9.27
N CYS A 81 -9.37 -0.66 10.07
CA CYS A 81 -10.76 -0.24 10.24
C CYS A 81 -10.93 1.26 10.00
N GLU A 82 -12.14 1.59 9.61
CA GLU A 82 -12.66 2.94 9.51
C GLU A 82 -13.82 3.10 10.51
N ARG A 83 -13.86 4.23 11.25
CA ARG A 83 -14.89 4.51 12.25
C ARG A 83 -15.33 5.96 12.19
N TRP A 84 -16.64 6.19 12.05
CA TRP A 84 -17.22 7.54 12.02
C TRP A 84 -18.51 7.59 12.81
N VAL A 85 -19.07 8.78 12.99
CA VAL A 85 -20.37 8.93 13.68
C VAL A 85 -21.46 8.23 12.84
N GLY A 86 -22.07 7.21 13.41
CA GLY A 86 -23.14 6.46 12.77
C GLY A 86 -22.70 5.21 12.00
N GLY A 87 -21.38 4.91 11.92
CA GLY A 87 -20.95 3.71 11.21
C GLY A 87 -19.52 3.28 11.46
N SER A 88 -19.20 2.11 10.94
CA SER A 88 -17.81 1.59 10.88
C SER A 88 -17.67 0.58 9.76
N ALA A 89 -16.46 0.43 9.22
CA ALA A 89 -16.10 -0.60 8.26
C ALA A 89 -14.79 -1.29 8.64
N GLU A 90 -14.70 -2.59 8.43
CA GLU A 90 -13.44 -3.33 8.45
C GLU A 90 -12.94 -3.44 7.00
N HIS A 91 -11.78 -2.84 6.71
CA HIS A 91 -11.10 -2.97 5.41
C HIS A 91 -10.27 -4.25 5.34
N GLY A 92 -9.76 -4.70 6.49
CA GLY A 92 -8.99 -5.93 6.60
C GLY A 92 -8.63 -6.28 8.03
N ARG A 93 -8.15 -7.52 8.21
CA ARG A 93 -7.70 -8.05 9.49
C ARG A 93 -6.29 -8.58 9.38
N VAL A 94 -5.40 -8.07 10.23
CA VAL A 94 -4.00 -8.48 10.26
C VAL A 94 -3.90 -9.93 10.70
N VAL A 95 -3.21 -10.74 9.91
CA VAL A 95 -2.95 -12.16 10.20
C VAL A 95 -1.48 -12.42 10.50
N MET A 96 -0.59 -11.51 10.08
CA MET A 96 0.85 -11.58 10.36
C MET A 96 1.46 -10.19 10.30
N ALA A 97 2.32 -9.88 11.27
CA ALA A 97 3.14 -8.68 11.28
C ALA A 97 4.55 -9.00 11.73
N ILE A 98 5.55 -8.55 10.99
CA ILE A 98 6.97 -8.54 11.34
C ILE A 98 7.42 -7.09 11.19
N PRO A 99 7.58 -6.33 12.29
CA PRO A 99 7.88 -4.91 12.25
C PRO A 99 9.06 -4.58 11.32
N GLY A 100 8.87 -3.56 10.48
CA GLY A 100 9.86 -3.11 9.51
C GLY A 100 10.05 -4.01 8.28
N SER A 101 9.32 -5.12 8.16
CA SER A 101 9.55 -6.10 7.09
C SER A 101 8.28 -6.63 6.42
N LEU A 102 7.25 -7.04 7.19
CA LEU A 102 6.06 -7.67 6.61
C LEU A 102 4.79 -7.34 7.37
N LEU A 103 3.75 -6.95 6.63
CA LEU A 103 2.35 -6.92 7.10
C LEU A 103 1.49 -7.75 6.15
N ARG A 104 0.70 -8.68 6.69
CA ARG A 104 -0.28 -9.46 5.91
C ARG A 104 -1.65 -9.35 6.54
N MET A 105 -2.64 -9.11 5.70
CA MET A 105 -4.04 -8.97 6.11
C MET A 105 -4.94 -9.86 5.24
N ASN A 106 -5.96 -10.45 5.86
CA ASN A 106 -7.14 -10.83 5.12
C ASN A 106 -7.91 -9.53 4.83
N ALA A 107 -8.09 -9.19 3.56
CA ALA A 107 -8.67 -7.92 3.15
C ALA A 107 -9.41 -8.04 1.82
N THR A 108 -10.65 -7.58 1.83
CA THR A 108 -11.47 -7.36 0.65
C THR A 108 -11.87 -5.90 0.64
N LEU A 109 -11.22 -5.10 -0.24
CA LEU A 109 -11.38 -3.66 -0.24
C LEU A 109 -12.57 -3.22 -1.10
N GLY A 110 -13.28 -2.18 -0.66
CA GLY A 110 -14.36 -1.54 -1.40
C GLY A 110 -15.45 -2.55 -1.85
N PRO A 111 -15.86 -2.52 -3.11
CA PRO A 111 -16.94 -3.39 -3.62
C PRO A 111 -16.67 -4.90 -3.48
N LEU A 112 -15.41 -5.32 -3.34
CA LEU A 112 -15.07 -6.73 -3.11
C LEU A 112 -15.69 -7.28 -1.80
N GLN A 113 -16.03 -6.42 -0.83
CA GLN A 113 -16.66 -6.84 0.43
C GLN A 113 -18.04 -7.47 0.24
N GLU A 114 -18.80 -7.04 -0.79
CA GLU A 114 -20.14 -7.55 -1.07
C GLU A 114 -20.12 -8.82 -1.94
N MET A 115 -18.96 -9.13 -2.54
CA MET A 115 -18.85 -10.18 -3.55
C MET A 115 -18.65 -11.59 -2.98
N ALA A 116 -18.62 -11.77 -1.65
CA ALA A 116 -18.33 -13.06 -1.01
C ALA A 116 -17.02 -13.71 -1.52
N VAL A 117 -16.01 -12.89 -1.74
CA VAL A 117 -14.67 -13.33 -2.15
C VAL A 117 -13.71 -13.34 -0.97
N ASN A 118 -12.60 -14.07 -1.09
CA ASN A 118 -11.49 -14.01 -0.15
C ASN A 118 -10.36 -13.16 -0.73
N GLY A 119 -9.82 -12.23 0.07
CA GLY A 119 -8.69 -11.39 -0.31
C GLY A 119 -7.56 -11.47 0.70
N VAL A 120 -6.31 -11.45 0.20
CA VAL A 120 -5.10 -11.34 1.02
C VAL A 120 -4.23 -10.24 0.46
N ILE A 121 -3.94 -9.23 1.28
CA ILE A 121 -2.94 -8.20 0.99
C ILE A 121 -1.70 -8.52 1.81
N THR A 122 -0.54 -8.57 1.13
CA THR A 122 0.77 -8.66 1.78
C THR A 122 1.61 -7.47 1.37
N VAL A 123 2.09 -6.74 2.35
CA VAL A 123 3.08 -5.66 2.22
C VAL A 123 4.41 -6.19 2.71
N THR A 124 5.45 -6.09 1.89
CA THR A 124 6.83 -6.42 2.27
C THR A 124 7.75 -5.24 2.05
N LEU A 125 8.69 -5.05 2.96
CA LEU A 125 9.71 -4.02 2.92
C LEU A 125 11.09 -4.68 2.89
N ALA A 126 11.93 -4.29 1.94
CA ALA A 126 13.32 -4.70 1.86
C ALA A 126 14.22 -3.47 1.74
N GLU A 127 15.05 -3.22 2.77
CA GLU A 127 15.97 -2.08 2.77
C GLU A 127 17.30 -2.44 2.12
N LYS A 128 17.79 -1.53 1.26
CA LYS A 128 19.12 -1.57 0.70
C LYS A 128 19.64 -0.15 0.49
N ASP A 129 20.84 0.12 0.99
CA ASP A 129 21.55 1.41 0.81
C ASP A 129 20.70 2.64 1.23
N GLY A 130 19.95 2.52 2.35
CA GLY A 130 19.10 3.58 2.89
C GLY A 130 17.81 3.85 2.08
N ARG A 131 17.49 2.98 1.13
CA ARG A 131 16.25 2.99 0.33
C ARG A 131 15.45 1.73 0.62
N THR A 132 14.15 1.80 0.44
CA THR A 132 13.27 0.66 0.68
C THR A 132 12.53 0.28 -0.59
N GLU A 133 12.66 -0.98 -0.99
CA GLU A 133 11.71 -1.60 -1.91
C GLU A 133 10.45 -1.97 -1.12
N LEU A 134 9.34 -1.33 -1.45
CA LEU A 134 8.00 -1.69 -0.98
C LEU A 134 7.34 -2.54 -2.06
N VAL A 135 6.96 -3.78 -1.71
CA VAL A 135 6.17 -4.65 -2.57
C VAL A 135 4.82 -4.93 -1.91
N VAL A 136 3.75 -4.68 -2.66
CA VAL A 136 2.39 -4.99 -2.22
C VAL A 136 1.80 -6.01 -3.17
N THR A 137 1.35 -7.14 -2.64
CA THR A 137 0.58 -8.11 -3.40
C THR A 137 -0.86 -8.14 -2.90
N HIS A 138 -1.82 -8.16 -3.83
CA HIS A 138 -3.24 -8.37 -3.53
C HIS A 138 -3.73 -9.59 -4.31
N ARG A 139 -4.02 -10.65 -3.59
CA ARG A 139 -4.59 -11.89 -4.13
C ARG A 139 -6.06 -11.95 -3.74
N VAL A 140 -6.93 -12.18 -4.73
CA VAL A 140 -8.37 -12.38 -4.52
C VAL A 140 -8.81 -13.67 -5.19
N SER A 141 -9.73 -14.39 -4.55
CA SER A 141 -10.36 -15.58 -5.12
C SER A 141 -11.82 -15.70 -4.67
N GLY A 142 -12.66 -16.27 -5.53
CA GLY A 142 -14.08 -16.44 -5.28
C GLY A 142 -14.76 -17.30 -6.33
N ASP A 143 -16.07 -17.20 -6.44
CA ASP A 143 -16.82 -17.91 -7.48
C ASP A 143 -16.56 -17.31 -8.87
N ALA A 144 -16.44 -18.16 -9.89
CA ALA A 144 -16.15 -17.73 -11.27
C ALA A 144 -17.25 -16.83 -11.89
N SER A 145 -18.48 -16.86 -11.33
CA SER A 145 -19.56 -15.97 -11.76
C SER A 145 -19.28 -14.49 -11.48
N HIS A 146 -18.33 -14.18 -10.57
CA HIS A 146 -17.89 -12.83 -10.28
C HIS A 146 -17.04 -12.21 -11.38
N GLN A 147 -16.51 -13.02 -12.33
CA GLN A 147 -15.67 -12.56 -13.44
C GLN A 147 -14.50 -11.68 -12.94
N LEU A 148 -13.77 -12.18 -11.95
CA LEU A 148 -12.69 -11.44 -11.28
C LEU A 148 -11.61 -10.95 -12.24
N ASP A 149 -11.39 -11.62 -13.37
CA ASP A 149 -10.51 -11.18 -14.47
C ASP A 149 -10.91 -9.82 -15.06
N LYS A 150 -12.20 -9.48 -15.06
CA LYS A 150 -12.71 -8.18 -15.54
C LYS A 150 -12.53 -7.07 -14.51
N ILE A 151 -12.47 -7.44 -13.23
CA ILE A 151 -12.34 -6.50 -12.10
C ILE A 151 -10.87 -6.20 -11.82
N ALA A 152 -9.97 -7.15 -12.03
CA ALA A 152 -8.56 -7.04 -11.71
C ALA A 152 -7.88 -5.73 -12.19
N PRO A 153 -8.08 -5.24 -13.42
CA PRO A 153 -7.44 -3.99 -13.85
C PRO A 153 -7.89 -2.75 -13.07
N VAL A 154 -9.17 -2.70 -12.67
CA VAL A 154 -9.71 -1.59 -11.86
C VAL A 154 -9.15 -1.65 -10.44
N VAL A 155 -9.09 -2.84 -9.84
CA VAL A 155 -8.49 -3.04 -8.51
C VAL A 155 -7.01 -2.70 -8.53
N ASP A 156 -6.28 -3.05 -9.60
CA ASP A 156 -4.87 -2.66 -9.77
C ASP A 156 -4.68 -1.15 -9.77
N GLN A 157 -5.51 -0.42 -10.51
CA GLN A 157 -5.47 1.03 -10.56
C GLN A 157 -5.77 1.66 -9.18
N VAL A 158 -6.76 1.15 -8.47
CA VAL A 158 -7.12 1.63 -7.12
C VAL A 158 -5.98 1.35 -6.13
N ASN A 159 -5.43 0.14 -6.13
CA ASN A 159 -4.29 -0.21 -5.28
C ASN A 159 -3.07 0.69 -5.58
N ALA A 160 -2.83 1.02 -6.86
CA ALA A 160 -1.74 1.92 -7.26
C ALA A 160 -1.91 3.33 -6.67
N GLN A 161 -3.13 3.85 -6.60
CA GLN A 161 -3.42 5.13 -5.96
C GLN A 161 -3.20 5.07 -4.44
N GLN A 162 -3.69 4.02 -3.80
CA GLN A 162 -3.58 3.80 -2.36
C GLN A 162 -2.11 3.65 -1.92
N PHE A 163 -1.42 2.64 -2.42
CA PHE A 163 -0.03 2.36 -2.01
C PHE A 163 1.00 3.32 -2.62
N GLY A 164 0.66 3.95 -3.74
CA GLY A 164 1.40 5.10 -4.27
C GLY A 164 1.36 6.29 -3.32
N GLY A 165 0.22 6.51 -2.64
CA GLY A 165 0.08 7.50 -1.56
C GLY A 165 1.03 7.21 -0.39
N LEU A 166 1.12 5.95 0.05
CA LEU A 166 2.08 5.53 1.08
C LEU A 166 3.53 5.80 0.63
N ALA A 167 3.89 5.41 -0.59
CA ALA A 167 5.24 5.61 -1.11
C ALA A 167 5.60 7.10 -1.16
N ALA A 168 4.66 7.96 -1.59
CA ALA A 168 4.85 9.40 -1.64
C ALA A 168 4.97 10.03 -0.24
N GLU A 169 4.16 9.58 0.73
CA GLU A 169 4.22 10.08 2.11
C GLU A 169 5.55 9.71 2.78
N ALA A 170 5.95 8.44 2.69
CA ALA A 170 7.20 7.95 3.27
C ALA A 170 8.46 8.57 2.65
N ALA A 171 8.39 9.05 1.41
CA ALA A 171 9.50 9.74 0.72
C ALA A 171 9.70 11.20 1.16
N LYS A 172 8.77 11.80 1.91
CA LYS A 172 8.94 13.17 2.43
C LYS A 172 10.10 13.23 3.41
N PRO A 173 10.81 14.35 3.49
CA PRO A 173 11.95 14.55 4.39
C PRO A 173 11.60 14.45 5.86
#